data_0f8026c577985da6ec3be858f9763b28
#
_entry.id   0f8026c577985da6ec3be858f9763b28
#
_cell.length_a   1.000
_cell.length_b   1.000
_cell.length_c   1.000
_cell.angle_alpha   90.00
_cell.angle_beta   90.00
_cell.angle_gamma   90.00
#
_symmetry.space_group_name_H-M   'P 1'
#
loop_
_entity.id
_entity.type
_entity.pdbx_description
1 polymer ?
#
loop_
_entity_poly.entity_id
_entity_poly.type
_entity_poly.pdbx_seq_one_letter_code
_entity_poly.pdbx_strand_id
1 'polypeptide(L)'
;MTIERVQHIVKGRLSSKRFAHTLGVVDMAKRLANHYGVRVDQAEMAALLHDAMKECSLEAMQDMVQQAQIPVDKEMLSNGALLHGPAGAAYAKLILHIQDESICEAIRVHTLGSTHMSILDKIIFLADYIEPNRDFPGVEELRDLAFQDLNAAVVQAYDGTIRHLLDQGLSIHVDTIQGRNSVLLERSEV
;
A
#
# COMPACT_ATOMS: atom_id res chain seq x y z
N MET A 1 14.67 -14.46 -4.14
CA MET A 1 14.88 -13.06 -4.61
C MET A 1 15.44 -12.28 -3.43
N THR A 2 16.57 -11.51 -3.59
CA THR A 2 17.13 -10.69 -2.50
C THR A 2 16.59 -9.27 -2.57
N ILE A 3 16.60 -8.55 -1.44
CA ILE A 3 16.16 -7.15 -1.32
C ILE A 3 16.93 -6.26 -2.30
N GLU A 4 18.26 -6.39 -2.36
CA GLU A 4 19.12 -5.56 -3.24
C GLU A 4 18.77 -5.75 -4.72
N ARG A 5 18.46 -6.98 -5.12
CA ARG A 5 18.05 -7.28 -6.49
C ARG A 5 16.69 -6.67 -6.81
N VAL A 6 15.73 -6.76 -5.90
CA VAL A 6 14.41 -6.13 -6.06
C VAL A 6 14.55 -4.62 -6.13
N GLN A 7 15.33 -4.03 -5.23
CA GLN A 7 15.59 -2.57 -5.25
C GLN A 7 16.20 -2.11 -6.58
N HIS A 8 17.15 -2.87 -7.14
CA HIS A 8 17.73 -2.55 -8.45
C HIS A 8 16.69 -2.62 -9.58
N ILE A 9 15.83 -3.66 -9.58
CA ILE A 9 14.75 -3.82 -10.55
C ILE A 9 13.75 -2.66 -10.45
N VAL A 10 13.29 -2.34 -9.25
CA VAL A 10 12.31 -1.27 -9.01
C VAL A 10 12.89 0.10 -9.41
N LYS A 11 14.16 0.37 -9.09
CA LYS A 11 14.86 1.59 -9.53
C LYS A 11 14.86 1.75 -11.05
N GLY A 12 15.00 0.67 -11.80
CA GLY A 12 14.98 0.69 -13.26
C GLY A 12 13.57 0.86 -13.87
N ARG A 13 12.52 0.70 -13.08
CA ARG A 13 11.11 0.76 -13.51
C ARG A 13 10.43 2.08 -13.20
N LEU A 14 10.89 2.78 -12.17
CA LEU A 14 10.24 3.98 -11.63
C LEU A 14 11.05 5.24 -11.97
N SER A 15 10.35 6.35 -12.13
CA SER A 15 10.97 7.67 -12.18
C SER A 15 11.76 7.95 -10.89
N SER A 16 12.77 8.83 -10.97
CA SER A 16 13.57 9.18 -9.79
C SER A 16 12.72 9.70 -8.62
N LYS A 17 11.66 10.46 -8.91
CA LYS A 17 10.72 10.97 -7.90
C LYS A 17 9.95 9.82 -7.23
N ARG A 18 9.40 8.90 -8.03
CA ARG A 18 8.66 7.75 -7.50
C ARG A 18 9.57 6.79 -6.73
N PHE A 19 10.78 6.57 -7.22
CA PHE A 19 11.75 5.74 -6.50
C PHE A 19 12.19 6.36 -5.16
N ALA A 20 12.38 7.69 -5.09
CA ALA A 20 12.67 8.37 -3.81
C ALA A 20 11.52 8.21 -2.81
N HIS A 21 10.25 8.35 -3.27
CA HIS A 21 9.07 8.03 -2.47
C HIS A 21 9.10 6.58 -1.98
N THR A 22 9.34 5.61 -2.87
CA THR A 22 9.44 4.18 -2.50
C THR A 22 10.47 3.94 -1.39
N LEU A 23 11.64 4.60 -1.45
CA LEU A 23 12.65 4.49 -0.38
C LEU A 23 12.17 5.10 0.94
N GLY A 24 11.41 6.19 0.90
CA GLY A 24 10.75 6.75 2.09
C GLY A 24 9.74 5.77 2.70
N VAL A 25 8.93 5.12 1.86
CA VAL A 25 7.98 4.07 2.31
C VAL A 25 8.72 2.89 2.95
N VAL A 26 9.84 2.46 2.36
CA VAL A 26 10.70 1.40 2.92
C VAL A 26 11.20 1.77 4.31
N ASP A 27 11.74 3.00 4.50
CA ASP A 27 12.19 3.46 5.81
C ASP A 27 11.07 3.42 6.85
N MET A 28 9.93 4.01 6.52
CA MET A 28 8.78 4.06 7.44
C MET A 28 8.23 2.66 7.74
N ALA A 29 8.09 1.80 6.74
CA ALA A 29 7.60 0.43 6.90
C ALA A 29 8.51 -0.41 7.80
N LYS A 30 9.84 -0.29 7.66
CA LYS A 30 10.82 -0.98 8.53
C LYS A 30 10.72 -0.52 9.97
N ARG A 31 10.58 0.78 10.21
CA ARG A 31 10.41 1.35 11.56
C ARG A 31 9.14 0.85 12.22
N LEU A 32 8.01 0.89 11.51
CA LEU A 32 6.73 0.39 12.00
C LEU A 32 6.77 -1.13 12.23
N ALA A 33 7.34 -1.91 11.28
CA ALA A 33 7.46 -3.35 11.43
C ALA A 33 8.27 -3.75 12.66
N ASN A 34 9.40 -3.07 12.91
CA ASN A 34 10.21 -3.29 14.10
C ASN A 34 9.44 -2.94 15.38
N HIS A 35 8.66 -1.85 15.37
CA HIS A 35 7.87 -1.42 16.52
C HIS A 35 6.74 -2.41 16.87
N TYR A 36 6.04 -2.92 15.85
CA TYR A 36 4.89 -3.83 16.02
C TYR A 36 5.27 -5.32 16.00
N GLY A 37 6.56 -5.65 15.96
CA GLY A 37 7.03 -7.04 16.01
C GLY A 37 6.70 -7.86 14.76
N VAL A 38 6.54 -7.19 13.61
CA VAL A 38 6.36 -7.83 12.30
C VAL A 38 7.74 -8.06 11.66
N ARG A 39 7.84 -9.08 10.81
CA ARG A 39 9.08 -9.36 10.07
C ARG A 39 9.48 -8.17 9.20
N VAL A 40 10.62 -7.56 9.55
CA VAL A 40 11.14 -6.37 8.87
C VAL A 40 11.48 -6.65 7.41
N ASP A 41 11.98 -7.84 7.08
CA ASP A 41 12.27 -8.25 5.70
C ASP A 41 11.01 -8.38 4.83
N GLN A 42 9.88 -8.81 5.40
CA GLN A 42 8.59 -8.80 4.70
C GLN A 42 8.10 -7.38 4.44
N ALA A 43 8.18 -6.51 5.45
CA ALA A 43 7.78 -5.11 5.30
C ALA A 43 8.66 -4.37 4.27
N GLU A 44 9.98 -4.59 4.29
CA GLU A 44 10.91 -4.03 3.32
C GLU A 44 10.59 -4.51 1.89
N MET A 45 10.34 -5.79 1.70
CA MET A 45 10.00 -6.36 0.40
C MET A 45 8.68 -5.80 -0.14
N ALA A 46 7.63 -5.79 0.70
CA ALA A 46 6.32 -5.26 0.32
C ALA A 46 6.39 -3.76 -0.01
N ALA A 47 7.10 -2.97 0.80
CA ALA A 47 7.31 -1.54 0.59
C ALA A 47 8.09 -1.24 -0.71
N LEU A 48 9.12 -2.03 -1.04
CA LEU A 48 9.84 -1.88 -2.31
C LEU A 48 8.93 -2.12 -3.53
N LEU A 49 7.96 -3.01 -3.40
CA LEU A 49 7.15 -3.49 -4.53
C LEU A 49 5.77 -2.83 -4.61
N HIS A 50 5.30 -2.09 -3.59
CA HIS A 50 3.93 -1.55 -3.55
C HIS A 50 3.57 -0.76 -4.81
N ASP A 51 4.48 0.07 -5.28
CA ASP A 51 4.31 0.95 -6.45
C ASP A 51 5.03 0.44 -7.73
N ALA A 52 5.49 -0.82 -7.77
CA ALA A 52 6.29 -1.35 -8.90
C ALA A 52 5.57 -1.29 -10.25
N MET A 53 4.24 -1.19 -10.27
CA MET A 53 3.42 -1.06 -11.48
C MET A 53 2.79 0.33 -11.65
N LYS A 54 3.06 1.30 -10.74
CA LYS A 54 2.40 2.62 -10.70
C LYS A 54 2.56 3.45 -11.97
N GLU A 55 3.70 3.35 -12.62
CA GLU A 55 4.02 4.13 -13.83
C GLU A 55 3.89 3.29 -15.12
N CYS A 56 3.25 2.12 -15.04
CA CYS A 56 2.90 1.30 -16.19
C CYS A 56 1.60 1.77 -16.84
N SER A 57 1.38 1.39 -18.11
CA SER A 57 0.10 1.64 -18.79
C SER A 57 -1.03 0.84 -18.15
N LEU A 58 -2.25 1.35 -18.25
CA LEU A 58 -3.45 0.66 -17.75
C LEU A 58 -3.59 -0.74 -18.36
N GLU A 59 -3.32 -0.87 -19.66
CA GLU A 59 -3.33 -2.15 -20.39
C GLU A 59 -2.35 -3.15 -19.76
N ALA A 60 -1.10 -2.73 -19.51
CA ALA A 60 -0.10 -3.60 -18.87
C ALA A 60 -0.52 -4.04 -17.46
N MET A 61 -1.20 -3.18 -16.69
CA MET A 61 -1.75 -3.54 -15.39
C MET A 61 -2.90 -4.54 -15.52
N GLN A 62 -3.81 -4.34 -16.50
CA GLN A 62 -4.93 -5.25 -16.78
C GLN A 62 -4.43 -6.64 -17.19
N ASP A 63 -3.47 -6.71 -18.10
CA ASP A 63 -2.85 -7.97 -18.52
C ASP A 63 -2.23 -8.71 -17.33
N MET A 64 -1.55 -7.98 -16.44
CA MET A 64 -0.88 -8.56 -15.28
C MET A 64 -1.88 -9.19 -14.30
N VAL A 65 -2.95 -8.49 -13.94
CA VAL A 65 -3.98 -9.02 -13.03
C VAL A 65 -4.76 -10.17 -13.64
N GLN A 66 -5.00 -10.14 -14.96
CA GLN A 66 -5.65 -11.23 -15.69
C GLN A 66 -4.79 -12.50 -15.68
N GLN A 67 -3.49 -12.39 -16.00
CA GLN A 67 -2.56 -13.52 -15.97
C GLN A 67 -2.43 -14.14 -14.58
N ALA A 68 -2.42 -13.32 -13.53
CA ALA A 68 -2.34 -13.77 -12.14
C ALA A 68 -3.70 -14.23 -11.58
N GLN A 69 -4.79 -14.04 -12.33
CA GLN A 69 -6.17 -14.33 -11.90
C GLN A 69 -6.53 -13.61 -10.59
N ILE A 70 -6.00 -12.40 -10.37
CA ILE A 70 -6.37 -11.58 -9.21
C ILE A 70 -7.76 -10.99 -9.43
N PRO A 71 -8.72 -11.23 -8.52
CA PRO A 71 -10.06 -10.65 -8.64
C PRO A 71 -9.99 -9.14 -8.46
N VAL A 72 -10.52 -8.42 -9.43
CA VAL A 72 -10.66 -6.95 -9.43
C VAL A 72 -12.02 -6.60 -10.04
N ASP A 73 -12.63 -5.51 -9.61
CA ASP A 73 -13.90 -5.06 -10.16
C ASP A 73 -13.72 -4.13 -11.38
N LYS A 74 -14.85 -3.67 -11.93
CA LYS A 74 -14.85 -2.82 -13.13
C LYS A 74 -14.26 -1.44 -12.89
N GLU A 75 -14.42 -0.89 -11.68
CA GLU A 75 -13.87 0.42 -11.31
C GLU A 75 -12.35 0.35 -11.25
N MET A 76 -11.80 -0.67 -10.59
CA MET A 76 -10.36 -0.94 -10.57
C MET A 76 -9.79 -1.13 -11.98
N LEU A 77 -10.47 -1.95 -12.83
CA LEU A 77 -10.02 -2.22 -14.20
C LEU A 77 -9.96 -0.97 -15.08
N SER A 78 -10.78 0.04 -14.81
CA SER A 78 -10.81 1.28 -15.59
C SER A 78 -9.90 2.39 -15.04
N ASN A 79 -9.26 2.18 -13.87
CA ASN A 79 -8.51 3.22 -13.16
C ASN A 79 -7.15 2.71 -12.67
N GLY A 80 -6.08 3.13 -13.35
CA GLY A 80 -4.71 2.75 -12.99
C GLY A 80 -4.31 3.19 -11.57
N ALA A 81 -4.94 4.24 -11.01
CA ALA A 81 -4.69 4.65 -9.63
C ALA A 81 -5.19 3.62 -8.61
N LEU A 82 -6.20 2.83 -8.96
CA LEU A 82 -6.74 1.74 -8.13
C LEU A 82 -6.11 0.38 -8.48
N LEU A 83 -5.78 0.18 -9.77
CA LEU A 83 -5.35 -1.11 -10.28
C LEU A 83 -3.88 -1.44 -10.00
N HIS A 84 -3.02 -0.42 -9.74
CA HIS A 84 -1.58 -0.64 -9.61
C HIS A 84 -1.20 -1.53 -8.42
N GLY A 85 -1.94 -1.50 -7.31
CA GLY A 85 -1.72 -2.38 -6.17
C GLY A 85 -1.93 -3.86 -6.54
N PRO A 86 -3.12 -4.26 -7.01
CA PRO A 86 -3.35 -5.60 -7.56
C PRO A 86 -2.35 -6.01 -8.66
N ALA A 87 -2.02 -5.11 -9.59
CA ALA A 87 -1.03 -5.37 -10.64
C ALA A 87 0.39 -5.54 -10.08
N GLY A 88 0.74 -4.77 -9.03
CA GLY A 88 2.01 -4.90 -8.30
C GLY A 88 2.14 -6.25 -7.61
N ALA A 89 1.08 -6.72 -6.96
CA ALA A 89 1.03 -8.07 -6.36
C ALA A 89 1.18 -9.17 -7.42
N ALA A 90 0.47 -9.03 -8.55
CA ALA A 90 0.60 -9.94 -9.70
C ALA A 90 2.04 -9.97 -10.23
N TYR A 91 2.65 -8.81 -10.41
CA TYR A 91 4.04 -8.67 -10.85
C TYR A 91 5.02 -9.34 -9.87
N ALA A 92 4.85 -9.11 -8.58
CA ALA A 92 5.66 -9.75 -7.54
C ALA A 92 5.58 -11.27 -7.62
N LYS A 93 4.37 -11.82 -7.77
CA LYS A 93 4.12 -13.27 -7.81
C LYS A 93 4.61 -13.92 -9.11
N LEU A 94 4.22 -13.38 -10.27
CA LEU A 94 4.47 -14.01 -11.56
C LEU A 94 5.88 -13.75 -12.11
N ILE A 95 6.38 -12.53 -11.95
CA ILE A 95 7.65 -12.12 -12.57
C ILE A 95 8.83 -12.23 -11.60
N LEU A 96 8.62 -11.83 -10.34
CA LEU A 96 9.68 -11.87 -9.34
C LEU A 96 9.67 -13.16 -8.50
N HIS A 97 8.67 -14.02 -8.71
CA HIS A 97 8.51 -15.30 -8.01
C HIS A 97 8.50 -15.16 -6.48
N ILE A 98 7.90 -14.07 -5.97
CA ILE A 98 7.63 -13.89 -4.55
C ILE A 98 6.47 -14.82 -4.17
N GLN A 99 6.74 -15.82 -3.34
CA GLN A 99 5.76 -16.83 -2.93
C GLN A 99 5.12 -16.54 -1.57
N ASP A 100 5.58 -15.49 -0.87
CA ASP A 100 5.03 -15.08 0.42
C ASP A 100 3.72 -14.33 0.18
N GLU A 101 2.61 -14.99 0.50
CA GLU A 101 1.26 -14.43 0.29
C GLU A 101 1.02 -13.19 1.16
N SER A 102 1.66 -13.07 2.33
CA SER A 102 1.53 -11.86 3.17
C SER A 102 2.15 -10.64 2.48
N ILE A 103 3.30 -10.81 1.80
CA ILE A 103 3.91 -9.74 1.01
C ILE A 103 3.01 -9.36 -0.17
N CYS A 104 2.51 -10.36 -0.91
CA CYS A 104 1.64 -10.12 -2.06
C CYS A 104 0.34 -9.42 -1.65
N GLU A 105 -0.26 -9.83 -0.52
CA GLU A 105 -1.47 -9.21 -0.01
C GLU A 105 -1.24 -7.76 0.42
N ALA A 106 -0.17 -7.48 1.16
CA ALA A 106 0.17 -6.11 1.55
C ALA A 106 0.37 -5.18 0.34
N ILE A 107 1.01 -5.68 -0.74
CA ILE A 107 1.11 -4.95 -2.00
C ILE A 107 -0.27 -4.73 -2.62
N ARG A 108 -1.13 -5.76 -2.65
CA ARG A 108 -2.44 -5.72 -3.30
C ARG A 108 -3.35 -4.67 -2.69
N VAL A 109 -3.36 -4.58 -1.35
CA VAL A 109 -4.33 -3.76 -0.61
C VAL A 109 -3.81 -2.37 -0.21
N HIS A 110 -2.56 -2.04 -0.49
CA HIS A 110 -1.95 -0.80 0.03
C HIS A 110 -2.66 0.49 -0.37
N THR A 111 -3.44 0.49 -1.47
CA THR A 111 -4.14 1.69 -1.96
C THR A 111 -5.54 1.84 -1.36
N LEU A 112 -6.33 0.78 -1.39
CA LEU A 112 -7.75 0.80 -0.98
C LEU A 112 -7.94 0.21 0.42
N GLY A 113 -6.98 -0.57 0.89
CA GLY A 113 -7.13 -1.44 2.05
C GLY A 113 -8.03 -2.64 1.79
N SER A 114 -8.50 -3.27 2.85
CA SER A 114 -9.49 -4.35 2.81
C SER A 114 -10.21 -4.46 4.16
N THR A 115 -11.26 -5.29 4.21
CA THR A 115 -12.01 -5.57 5.45
C THR A 115 -11.24 -6.48 6.43
N HIS A 116 -10.15 -7.09 6.00
CA HIS A 116 -9.35 -8.01 6.80
C HIS A 116 -7.85 -7.74 6.61
N MET A 117 -7.40 -6.57 7.11
CA MET A 117 -5.99 -6.19 7.01
C MET A 117 -5.18 -6.82 8.15
N SER A 118 -4.13 -7.57 7.79
CA SER A 118 -3.08 -7.97 8.72
C SER A 118 -2.30 -6.75 9.25
N ILE A 119 -1.49 -6.94 10.28
CA ILE A 119 -0.59 -5.87 10.76
C ILE A 119 0.36 -5.40 9.66
N LEU A 120 0.87 -6.32 8.82
CA LEU A 120 1.72 -5.98 7.68
C LEU A 120 0.98 -5.12 6.66
N ASP A 121 -0.27 -5.47 6.31
CA ASP A 121 -1.07 -4.69 5.37
C ASP A 121 -1.29 -3.26 5.88
N LYS A 122 -1.64 -3.11 7.15
CA LYS A 122 -1.81 -1.80 7.81
C LYS A 122 -0.52 -0.98 7.80
N ILE A 123 0.62 -1.64 8.03
CA ILE A 123 1.94 -0.99 8.00
C ILE A 123 2.24 -0.46 6.59
N ILE A 124 2.04 -1.25 5.53
CA ILE A 124 2.35 -0.81 4.16
C ILE A 124 1.39 0.30 3.72
N PHE A 125 0.08 0.14 3.97
CA PHE A 125 -0.93 1.17 3.72
C PHE A 125 -0.58 2.50 4.39
N LEU A 126 -0.22 2.46 5.68
CA LEU A 126 0.09 3.65 6.45
C LEU A 126 1.45 4.24 6.06
N ALA A 127 2.47 3.41 5.83
CA ALA A 127 3.81 3.85 5.45
C ALA A 127 3.79 4.64 4.12
N ASP A 128 3.01 4.21 3.12
CA ASP A 128 2.82 4.97 1.87
C ASP A 128 2.20 6.35 2.15
N TYR A 129 1.26 6.43 3.09
CA TYR A 129 0.56 7.66 3.42
C TYR A 129 1.42 8.67 4.19
N ILE A 130 2.32 8.20 5.10
CA ILE A 130 3.08 9.05 6.03
C ILE A 130 4.61 9.03 5.83
N GLU A 131 5.13 8.49 4.72
CA GLU A 131 6.56 8.40 4.47
C GLU A 131 7.26 9.78 4.61
N PRO A 132 8.59 9.82 4.91
CA PRO A 132 9.27 11.06 5.31
C PRO A 132 9.17 12.25 4.35
N ASN A 133 8.93 12.00 3.04
CA ASN A 133 8.79 13.08 2.06
C ASN A 133 7.34 13.58 1.90
N ARG A 134 6.38 13.02 2.64
CA ARG A 134 5.00 13.53 2.68
C ARG A 134 4.95 14.80 3.52
N ASP A 135 4.33 15.82 2.96
CA ASP A 135 4.13 17.13 3.60
C ASP A 135 2.67 17.55 3.39
N PHE A 136 1.87 17.37 4.42
CA PHE A 136 0.48 17.84 4.49
C PHE A 136 0.12 18.17 5.94
N PRO A 137 -0.88 19.04 6.18
CA PRO A 137 -1.28 19.42 7.54
C PRO A 137 -1.63 18.20 8.40
N GLY A 138 -0.97 18.05 9.56
CA GLY A 138 -1.20 16.96 10.51
C GLY A 138 -0.40 15.69 10.23
N VAL A 139 0.55 15.68 9.27
CA VAL A 139 1.35 14.49 8.97
C VAL A 139 2.28 14.09 10.12
N GLU A 140 2.85 15.06 10.85
CA GLU A 140 3.73 14.75 11.99
C GLU A 140 2.95 14.12 13.15
N GLU A 141 1.79 14.67 13.47
CA GLU A 141 0.89 14.11 14.48
C GLU A 141 0.43 12.69 14.10
N LEU A 142 0.20 12.46 12.80
CA LEU A 142 -0.16 11.13 12.31
C LEU A 142 1.03 10.16 12.36
N ARG A 143 2.26 10.63 12.12
CA ARG A 143 3.48 9.83 12.33
C ARG A 143 3.63 9.42 13.79
N ASP A 144 3.42 10.33 14.73
CA ASP A 144 3.47 10.02 16.16
C ASP A 144 2.38 9.03 16.57
N LEU A 145 1.15 9.23 16.07
CA LEU A 145 0.03 8.32 16.32
C LEU A 145 0.31 6.90 15.77
N ALA A 146 1.00 6.80 14.63
CA ALA A 146 1.34 5.52 14.00
C ALA A 146 2.20 4.61 14.89
N PHE A 147 2.95 5.17 15.85
CA PHE A 147 3.72 4.41 16.84
C PHE A 147 3.01 4.24 18.19
N GLN A 148 1.83 4.85 18.38
CA GLN A 148 1.03 4.71 19.62
C GLN A 148 -0.15 3.75 19.41
N ASP A 149 -0.88 3.90 18.30
CA ASP A 149 -2.07 3.12 17.95
C ASP A 149 -2.15 2.99 16.43
N LEU A 150 -1.72 1.84 15.91
CA LEU A 150 -1.73 1.55 14.47
C LEU A 150 -3.12 1.65 13.86
N ASN A 151 -4.13 1.10 14.54
CA ASN A 151 -5.50 1.12 14.04
C ASN A 151 -6.07 2.54 13.99
N ALA A 152 -5.78 3.37 15.01
CA ALA A 152 -6.18 4.77 15.02
C ALA A 152 -5.52 5.55 13.86
N ALA A 153 -4.23 5.33 13.63
CA ALA A 153 -3.50 5.97 12.54
C ALA A 153 -4.03 5.55 11.17
N VAL A 154 -4.33 4.27 10.97
CA VAL A 154 -4.93 3.75 9.73
C VAL A 154 -6.31 4.37 9.48
N VAL A 155 -7.17 4.45 10.50
CA VAL A 155 -8.49 5.11 10.39
C VAL A 155 -8.31 6.57 10.02
N GLN A 156 -7.37 7.30 10.65
CA GLN A 156 -7.11 8.71 10.32
C GLN A 156 -6.58 8.89 8.90
N ALA A 157 -5.74 7.98 8.40
CA ALA A 157 -5.27 8.00 7.02
C ALA A 157 -6.43 7.77 6.02
N TYR A 158 -7.32 6.82 6.29
CA TYR A 158 -8.56 6.65 5.52
C TYR A 158 -9.43 7.91 5.52
N ASP A 159 -9.65 8.50 6.69
CA ASP A 159 -10.45 9.72 6.82
C ASP A 159 -9.84 10.88 6.01
N GLY A 160 -8.52 11.01 6.01
CA GLY A 160 -7.79 12.00 5.20
C GLY A 160 -7.97 11.74 3.71
N THR A 161 -7.83 10.49 3.25
CA THR A 161 -8.06 10.10 1.86
C THR A 161 -9.50 10.37 1.43
N ILE A 162 -10.49 10.00 2.24
CA ILE A 162 -11.92 10.23 1.95
C ILE A 162 -12.21 11.73 1.82
N ARG A 163 -11.74 12.55 2.76
CA ARG A 163 -11.91 14.02 2.68
C ARG A 163 -11.29 14.59 1.41
N HIS A 164 -10.06 14.18 1.10
CA HIS A 164 -9.39 14.60 -0.13
C HIS A 164 -10.20 14.25 -1.38
N LEU A 165 -10.71 13.03 -1.49
CA LEU A 165 -11.53 12.61 -2.64
C LEU A 165 -12.83 13.42 -2.73
N LEU A 166 -13.49 13.68 -1.61
CA LEU A 166 -14.69 14.53 -1.54
C LEU A 166 -14.39 15.97 -1.99
N ASP A 167 -13.30 16.56 -1.50
CA ASP A 167 -12.87 17.91 -1.84
C ASP A 167 -12.54 18.07 -3.33
N GLN A 168 -12.04 16.98 -3.96
CA GLN A 168 -11.74 16.94 -5.40
C GLN A 168 -12.95 16.54 -6.27
N GLY A 169 -14.09 16.18 -5.67
CA GLY A 169 -15.26 15.69 -6.40
C GLY A 169 -15.01 14.33 -7.10
N LEU A 170 -14.12 13.50 -6.55
CA LEU A 170 -13.77 12.20 -7.08
C LEU A 170 -14.60 11.09 -6.43
N SER A 171 -14.78 9.96 -7.17
CA SER A 171 -15.43 8.76 -6.63
C SER A 171 -14.63 8.16 -5.48
N ILE A 172 -15.34 7.62 -4.50
CA ILE A 172 -14.75 6.86 -3.40
C ILE A 172 -15.07 5.38 -3.64
N HIS A 173 -14.03 4.59 -3.86
CA HIS A 173 -14.22 3.14 -4.02
C HIS A 173 -14.80 2.51 -2.76
N VAL A 174 -15.71 1.54 -2.94
CA VAL A 174 -16.41 0.91 -1.81
C VAL A 174 -15.46 0.26 -0.80
N ASP A 175 -14.36 -0.35 -1.26
CA ASP A 175 -13.36 -0.99 -0.38
C ASP A 175 -12.69 0.01 0.56
N THR A 176 -12.50 1.27 0.15
CA THR A 176 -11.99 2.33 1.03
C THR A 176 -12.91 2.55 2.24
N ILE A 177 -14.21 2.60 2.01
CA ILE A 177 -15.21 2.76 3.09
C ILE A 177 -15.29 1.51 3.95
N GLN A 178 -15.32 0.33 3.33
CA GLN A 178 -15.42 -0.94 4.04
C GLN A 178 -14.17 -1.21 4.88
N GLY A 179 -12.97 -1.00 4.32
CA GLY A 179 -11.70 -1.14 5.02
C GLY A 179 -11.60 -0.19 6.22
N ARG A 180 -11.93 1.09 6.00
CA ARG A 180 -12.00 2.07 7.09
C ARG A 180 -12.92 1.62 8.22
N ASN A 181 -14.14 1.18 7.89
CA ASN A 181 -15.13 0.78 8.88
C ASN A 181 -14.71 -0.49 9.63
N SER A 182 -14.09 -1.44 8.94
CA SER A 182 -13.56 -2.66 9.57
C SER A 182 -12.51 -2.33 10.63
N VAL A 183 -11.50 -1.52 10.29
CA VAL A 183 -10.44 -1.12 11.25
C VAL A 183 -11.02 -0.30 12.42
N LEU A 184 -12.04 0.53 12.15
CA LEU A 184 -12.71 1.29 13.21
C LEU A 184 -13.44 0.38 14.20
N LEU A 185 -14.11 -0.69 13.72
CA LEU A 185 -14.80 -1.65 14.56
C LEU A 185 -13.84 -2.50 15.41
N GLU A 186 -12.69 -2.92 14.86
CA GLU A 186 -11.64 -3.61 15.61
C GLU A 186 -11.19 -2.82 16.86
N ARG A 187 -11.22 -1.49 16.82
CA ARG A 187 -10.86 -0.62 17.96
C ARG A 187 -11.93 -0.59 19.05
N SER A 188 -13.16 -0.90 18.71
CA SER A 188 -14.29 -0.85 19.65
C SER A 188 -14.45 -2.15 20.46
N GLU A 189 -13.73 -3.21 20.07
CA GLU A 189 -13.78 -4.53 20.73
C GLU A 189 -12.64 -4.73 21.76
N VAL A 190 -11.74 -3.75 21.92
CA VAL A 190 -10.65 -3.72 22.89
C VAL A 190 -11.00 -2.76 24.04
#